data_1f18945e3532c57f6fcf815a2400da5f
#
_entry.id   1f18945e3532c57f6fcf815a2400da5f
#
_cell.length_a   1.000
_cell.length_b   1.000
_cell.length_c   1.000
_cell.angle_alpha   90.00
_cell.angle_beta   90.00
_cell.angle_gamma   90.00
#
_symmetry.space_group_name_H-M   'P 1'
#
loop_
_entity.id
_entity.type
_entity.pdbx_description
1 polymer ?
#
loop_
_entity_poly.entity_id
_entity_poly.type
_entity_poly.pdbx_seq_one_letter_code
_entity_poly.pdbx_strand_id
1 'polypeptide(L)'
;MKSSLYTCIQDIQNGDREQALALLEKFSPLLKKYAFFLQSEDALPDFQCFLLAFAKNLQLDKLTMSTDGAIISYINKAIYHHYIALSKAKRHQLPTV
;
A
#
# COMPACT_ATOMS: atom_id res chain seq x y z
N MET A 1 19.25 -14.79 -3.03
CA MET A 1 18.00 -15.18 -3.70
C MET A 1 16.91 -14.14 -3.40
N LYS A 2 16.31 -13.58 -4.42
CA LYS A 2 15.28 -12.56 -4.24
C LYS A 2 13.96 -13.23 -3.84
N SER A 3 13.19 -12.56 -2.98
CA SER A 3 11.90 -13.08 -2.53
C SER A 3 10.87 -13.01 -3.66
N SER A 4 9.77 -13.78 -3.50
CA SER A 4 8.69 -13.75 -4.47
C SER A 4 8.00 -12.38 -4.52
N LEU A 5 7.89 -11.72 -3.37
CA LEU A 5 7.30 -10.38 -3.31
C LEU A 5 8.20 -9.34 -3.98
N TYR A 6 9.53 -9.46 -3.82
CA TYR A 6 10.48 -8.61 -4.52
C TYR A 6 10.28 -8.72 -6.04
N THR A 7 10.20 -9.96 -6.53
CA THR A 7 9.98 -10.21 -7.95
C THR A 7 8.64 -9.67 -8.42
N CYS A 8 7.59 -9.83 -7.60
CA CYS A 8 6.27 -9.30 -7.90
C CYS A 8 6.32 -7.79 -8.12
N ILE A 9 6.96 -7.06 -7.19
CA ILE A 9 7.08 -5.61 -7.31
C ILE A 9 7.91 -5.22 -8.53
N GLN A 10 8.99 -5.96 -8.79
CA GLN A 10 9.82 -5.71 -9.96
C GLN A 10 9.01 -5.86 -11.25
N ASP A 11 8.18 -6.91 -11.32
CA ASP A 11 7.31 -7.12 -12.48
C ASP A 11 6.27 -6.00 -12.62
N ILE A 12 5.71 -5.52 -11.51
CA ILE A 12 4.79 -4.38 -11.53
C ILE A 12 5.48 -3.15 -12.11
N GLN A 13 6.73 -2.89 -11.73
CA GLN A 13 7.49 -1.77 -12.26
C GLN A 13 7.76 -1.91 -13.74
N ASN A 14 7.77 -3.14 -14.24
CA ASN A 14 7.93 -3.43 -15.66
C ASN A 14 6.60 -3.45 -16.42
N GLY A 15 5.48 -3.16 -15.75
CA GLY A 15 4.17 -3.03 -16.38
C GLY A 15 3.28 -4.26 -16.31
N ASP A 16 3.60 -5.22 -15.45
CA ASP A 16 2.79 -6.45 -15.32
C ASP A 16 1.53 -6.18 -14.51
N ARG A 17 0.38 -6.16 -15.20
CA ARG A 17 -0.91 -5.88 -14.57
C ARG A 17 -1.39 -7.02 -13.68
N GLU A 18 -1.10 -8.27 -14.06
CA GLU A 18 -1.50 -9.42 -13.26
C GLU A 18 -0.83 -9.39 -11.89
N GLN A 19 0.45 -9.02 -11.85
CA GLN A 19 1.17 -8.90 -10.59
C GLN A 19 0.65 -7.74 -9.76
N ALA A 20 0.21 -6.67 -10.40
CA ALA A 20 -0.41 -5.55 -9.69
C ALA A 20 -1.69 -5.99 -8.99
N LEU A 21 -2.54 -6.76 -9.68
CA LEU A 21 -3.76 -7.30 -9.08
C LEU A 21 -3.45 -8.26 -7.94
N ALA A 22 -2.44 -9.11 -8.12
CA ALA A 22 -2.02 -10.05 -7.08
C ALA A 22 -1.57 -9.30 -5.82
N LEU A 23 -0.85 -8.19 -5.99
CA LEU A 23 -0.41 -7.37 -4.86
C LEU A 23 -1.60 -6.78 -4.13
N LEU A 24 -2.58 -6.24 -4.87
CA LEU A 24 -3.80 -5.70 -4.26
C LEU A 24 -4.55 -6.76 -3.47
N GLU A 25 -4.66 -7.97 -4.02
CA GLU A 25 -5.34 -9.06 -3.32
C GLU A 25 -4.60 -9.45 -2.04
N LYS A 26 -3.28 -9.50 -2.10
CA LYS A 26 -2.46 -9.86 -0.96
C LYS A 26 -2.68 -8.92 0.22
N PHE A 27 -2.80 -7.63 -0.03
CA PHE A 27 -2.97 -6.63 1.01
C PHE A 27 -4.42 -6.21 1.21
N SER A 28 -5.36 -6.81 0.49
CA SER A 28 -6.78 -6.46 0.55
C SER A 28 -7.35 -6.45 1.96
N PRO A 29 -7.09 -7.47 2.82
CA PRO A 29 -7.64 -7.43 4.18
C PRO A 29 -7.19 -6.22 4.97
N LEU A 30 -5.92 -5.82 4.83
CA LEU A 30 -5.38 -4.65 5.52
C LEU A 30 -5.99 -3.36 4.99
N LEU A 31 -6.12 -3.25 3.66
CA LEU A 31 -6.70 -2.06 3.05
C LEU A 31 -8.16 -1.90 3.45
N LYS A 32 -8.92 -2.99 3.48
CA LYS A 32 -10.33 -2.97 3.90
C LYS A 32 -10.46 -2.58 5.35
N LYS A 33 -9.56 -3.05 6.20
CA LYS A 33 -9.55 -2.71 7.62
C LYS A 33 -9.42 -1.19 7.82
N TYR A 34 -8.44 -0.57 7.18
CA TYR A 34 -8.22 0.86 7.31
C TYR A 34 -9.33 1.67 6.66
N ALA A 35 -9.85 1.22 5.51
CA ALA A 35 -10.99 1.86 4.87
C ALA A 35 -12.21 1.84 5.78
N PHE A 36 -12.45 0.73 6.45
CA PHE A 36 -13.54 0.61 7.42
C PHE A 36 -13.37 1.61 8.57
N PHE A 37 -12.15 1.74 9.10
CA PHE A 37 -11.90 2.68 10.19
C PHE A 37 -12.15 4.14 9.76
N LEU A 38 -11.91 4.48 8.51
CA LEU A 38 -12.16 5.82 8.00
C LEU A 38 -13.64 6.07 7.67
N GLN A 39 -14.44 5.01 7.57
CA GLN A 39 -15.88 5.10 7.28
C GLN A 39 -16.16 5.93 6.05
N SER A 40 -15.35 5.74 5.01
CA SER A 40 -15.47 6.45 3.75
C SER A 40 -15.50 5.46 2.59
N GLU A 41 -16.46 5.64 1.70
CA GLU A 41 -16.58 4.79 0.51
C GLU A 41 -15.38 4.96 -0.43
N ASP A 42 -14.77 6.13 -0.43
CA ASP A 42 -13.65 6.45 -1.31
C ASP A 42 -12.31 5.97 -0.73
N ALA A 43 -12.28 5.53 0.52
CA ALA A 43 -11.03 5.17 1.17
C ALA A 43 -10.38 3.92 0.55
N LEU A 44 -11.17 2.89 0.26
CA LEU A 44 -10.61 1.66 -0.30
C LEU A 44 -9.96 1.88 -1.67
N PRO A 45 -10.62 2.53 -2.64
CA PRO A 45 -9.95 2.85 -3.90
C PRO A 45 -8.71 3.71 -3.71
N ASP A 46 -8.75 4.65 -2.78
CA ASP A 46 -7.59 5.50 -2.48
C ASP A 46 -6.40 4.68 -1.99
N PHE A 47 -6.64 3.74 -1.06
CA PHE A 47 -5.58 2.85 -0.59
C PHE A 47 -5.05 1.96 -1.71
N GLN A 48 -5.91 1.47 -2.58
CA GLN A 48 -5.49 0.66 -3.71
C GLN A 48 -4.59 1.45 -4.65
N CYS A 49 -4.97 2.66 -4.99
CA CYS A 49 -4.14 3.55 -5.82
C CYS A 49 -2.81 3.86 -5.13
N PHE A 50 -2.85 4.14 -3.82
CA PHE A 50 -1.65 4.40 -3.06
C PHE A 50 -0.70 3.21 -3.10
N LEU A 51 -1.21 2.00 -2.88
CA LEU A 51 -0.39 0.80 -2.86
C LEU A 51 0.30 0.57 -4.21
N LEU A 52 -0.44 0.73 -5.31
CA LEU A 52 0.13 0.55 -6.64
C LEU A 52 1.18 1.62 -6.94
N ALA A 53 0.90 2.87 -6.63
CA ALA A 53 1.86 3.95 -6.83
C ALA A 53 3.11 3.73 -5.99
N PHE A 54 2.93 3.30 -4.75
CA PHE A 54 4.04 3.00 -3.85
C PHE A 54 4.91 1.89 -4.42
N ALA A 55 4.29 0.81 -4.91
CA ALA A 55 5.03 -0.30 -5.50
C ALA A 55 5.80 0.14 -6.75
N LYS A 56 5.18 0.95 -7.60
CA LYS A 56 5.84 1.44 -8.81
C LYS A 56 7.05 2.31 -8.52
N ASN A 57 7.01 3.05 -7.42
CA ASN A 57 8.07 4.01 -7.07
C ASN A 57 9.05 3.47 -6.03
N LEU A 58 8.85 2.24 -5.56
CA LEU A 58 9.71 1.64 -4.56
C LEU A 58 11.09 1.37 -5.14
N GLN A 59 12.12 1.85 -4.46
CA GLN A 59 13.51 1.66 -4.90
C GLN A 59 14.02 0.35 -4.31
N LEU A 60 13.82 -0.75 -5.04
CA LEU A 60 14.17 -2.09 -4.58
C LEU A 60 15.66 -2.24 -4.30
N ASP A 61 16.51 -1.56 -5.08
CA ASP A 61 17.95 -1.63 -4.92
C ASP A 61 18.43 -0.98 -3.62
N LYS A 62 17.62 -0.13 -3.00
CA LYS A 62 17.98 0.52 -1.74
C LYS A 62 17.48 -0.25 -0.53
N LEU A 63 16.71 -1.32 -0.73
CA LEU A 63 16.28 -2.15 0.39
C LEU A 63 17.47 -2.98 0.88
N THR A 64 17.75 -2.87 2.18
CA THR A 64 18.84 -3.62 2.80
C THR A 64 18.53 -5.10 2.92
N MET A 65 17.24 -5.44 2.93
CA MET A 65 16.78 -6.83 3.00
C MET A 65 15.69 -7.03 1.94
N SER A 66 15.83 -8.10 1.15
CA SER A 66 14.90 -8.43 0.08
C SER A 66 14.04 -9.64 0.40
N THR A 67 13.83 -9.93 1.68
CA THR A 67 12.92 -11.00 2.12
C THR A 67 11.48 -10.51 2.05
N ASP A 68 10.55 -11.45 1.88
CA ASP A 68 9.12 -11.12 1.88
C ASP A 68 8.71 -10.42 3.18
N GLY A 69 9.19 -10.90 4.32
CA GLY A 69 8.86 -10.31 5.61
C GLY A 69 9.28 -8.85 5.71
N ALA A 70 10.49 -8.53 5.25
CA ALA A 70 11.00 -7.16 5.28
C ALA A 70 10.17 -6.24 4.36
N ILE A 71 9.85 -6.72 3.17
CA ILE A 71 9.05 -5.95 2.21
C ILE A 71 7.63 -5.74 2.73
N ILE A 72 7.02 -6.79 3.29
CA ILE A 72 5.67 -6.68 3.88
C ILE A 72 5.66 -5.66 5.00
N SER A 73 6.66 -5.70 5.88
CA SER A 73 6.77 -4.75 6.98
C SER A 73 6.89 -3.32 6.47
N TYR A 74 7.68 -3.11 5.43
CA TYR A 74 7.86 -1.79 4.83
C TYR A 74 6.56 -1.27 4.22
N ILE A 75 5.85 -2.14 3.47
CA ILE A 75 4.57 -1.77 2.87
C ILE A 75 3.52 -1.49 3.93
N ASN A 76 3.46 -2.33 4.99
CA ASN A 76 2.51 -2.13 6.08
C ASN A 76 2.71 -0.79 6.74
N LYS A 77 3.95 -0.37 6.97
CA LYS A 77 4.24 0.93 7.55
C LYS A 77 3.80 2.06 6.63
N ALA A 78 4.04 1.92 5.33
CA ALA A 78 3.64 2.94 4.36
C ALA A 78 2.11 3.10 4.33
N ILE A 79 1.38 1.98 4.32
CA ILE A 79 -0.09 2.00 4.34
C ILE A 79 -0.59 2.64 5.64
N TYR A 80 0.02 2.28 6.76
CA TYR A 80 -0.35 2.86 8.07
C TYR A 80 -0.14 4.37 8.07
N HIS A 81 0.99 4.84 7.57
CA HIS A 81 1.25 6.28 7.50
C HIS A 81 0.24 6.99 6.60
N HIS A 82 -0.14 6.35 5.49
CA HIS A 82 -1.16 6.90 4.61
C HIS A 82 -2.51 6.97 5.32
N TYR A 83 -2.86 5.93 6.08
CA TYR A 83 -4.07 5.93 6.90
C TYR A 83 -4.07 7.10 7.89
N ILE A 84 -2.95 7.32 8.59
CA ILE A 84 -2.84 8.42 9.54
C ILE A 84 -3.02 9.76 8.84
N ALA A 85 -2.42 9.94 7.67
CA ALA A 85 -2.56 11.18 6.90
C ALA A 85 -4.02 11.42 6.51
N LEU A 86 -4.72 10.39 6.03
CA LEU A 86 -6.13 10.51 5.67
C LEU A 86 -7.00 10.78 6.90
N SER A 87 -6.68 10.16 8.03
CA SER A 87 -7.41 10.37 9.27
C SER A 87 -7.31 11.82 9.73
N LYS A 88 -6.11 12.39 9.65
CA LYS A 88 -5.89 13.79 10.00
C LYS A 88 -6.63 14.73 9.05
N ALA A 89 -6.57 14.45 7.75
CA ALA A 89 -7.27 15.27 6.77
C ALA A 89 -8.78 15.24 7.01
N LYS A 90 -9.32 14.08 7.34
CA LYS A 90 -10.75 13.95 7.65
C LYS A 90 -11.14 14.76 8.88
N ARG A 91 -10.29 14.76 9.91
CA ARG A 91 -10.53 15.58 11.11
C ARG A 91 -10.57 17.07 10.78
N HIS A 92 -9.65 17.52 9.91
CA HIS A 92 -9.60 18.92 9.51
C HIS A 92 -10.79 19.33 8.64
N GLN A 93 -11.42 18.37 7.96
CA GLN A 93 -12.58 18.62 7.12
C GLN A 93 -13.88 18.63 7.91
N LEU A 94 -13.88 18.17 9.14
CA LEU A 94 -15.08 18.23 9.97
C LEU A 94 -15.38 19.68 10.32
N PRO A 95 -16.63 20.11 10.13
CA PRO A 95 -16.99 21.48 10.50
C PRO A 95 -16.82 21.66 11.99
N THR A 96 -15.97 22.59 12.36
CA THR A 96 -15.87 23.02 13.73
C THR A 96 -17.04 23.93 14.01
N VAL A 97 -17.91 23.45 14.81
CA VAL A 97 -19.02 24.28 15.25
C VAL A 97 -18.55 25.14 16.39
#